data_3bfeb072f61ff8d64a291b7e3a6b1734
#
_entry.id   3bfeb072f61ff8d64a291b7e3a6b1734
#
_cell.length_a   1.000
_cell.length_b   1.000
_cell.length_c   1.000
_cell.angle_alpha   90.00
_cell.angle_beta   90.00
_cell.angle_gamma   90.00
#
_symmetry.space_group_name_H-M   'P 1'
#
loop_
_entity.id
_entity.type
_entity.pdbx_description
1 polymer ?
#
loop_
_entity_poly.entity_id
_entity_poly.type
_entity_poly.pdbx_seq_one_letter_code
_entity_poly.pdbx_strand_id
1 'polypeptide(L)'
;MARPQPDILLENNNNGSVIQILKARHIYAVFYQEAPINLRSINKLGKSGLKYKKVSFSNPGHAYNLAERLNKLFGTTDFEVYRFAEGELVTETIY
;
A
#
# COMPACT_ATOMS: atom_id res chain seq x y z
N MET A 1 6.55 25.00 -0.07
CA MET A 1 7.71 24.10 0.09
C MET A 1 7.75 23.11 -1.05
N ALA A 2 8.85 23.07 -1.74
CA ALA A 2 8.97 22.17 -2.89
C ALA A 2 9.13 20.72 -2.44
N ARG A 3 8.50 19.81 -3.16
CA ARG A 3 8.72 18.39 -2.93
C ARG A 3 10.12 18.01 -3.39
N PRO A 4 10.80 17.11 -2.68
CA PRO A 4 12.07 16.61 -3.18
C PRO A 4 11.87 15.90 -4.51
N GLN A 5 12.84 16.02 -5.39
CA GLN A 5 12.80 15.32 -6.66
C GLN A 5 12.91 13.82 -6.42
N PRO A 6 12.10 13.01 -7.11
CA PRO A 6 12.21 11.57 -6.96
C PRO A 6 13.49 11.05 -7.62
N ASP A 7 14.04 10.00 -7.05
CA ASP A 7 15.15 9.28 -7.67
C ASP A 7 14.60 8.32 -8.70
N ILE A 8 14.89 8.55 -9.95
CA ILE A 8 14.41 7.71 -11.04
C ILE A 8 15.46 6.62 -11.29
N LEU A 9 15.04 5.38 -11.12
CA LEU A 9 15.91 4.22 -11.31
C LEU A 9 15.91 3.75 -12.75
N LEU A 10 14.76 3.70 -13.36
CA LEU A 10 14.57 3.28 -14.74
C LEU A 10 13.47 4.10 -15.38
N GLU A 11 13.57 4.28 -16.69
CA GLU A 11 12.54 4.99 -17.43
C GLU A 11 12.33 4.29 -18.76
N ASN A 12 11.08 4.09 -19.11
CA ASN A 12 10.70 3.57 -20.41
C ASN A 12 9.81 4.59 -21.10
N ASN A 13 10.25 5.04 -22.25
CA ASN A 13 9.55 6.04 -23.03
C ASN A 13 8.94 5.37 -24.25
N ASN A 14 7.62 5.33 -24.32
CA ASN A 14 6.92 4.62 -25.36
C ASN A 14 5.71 5.45 -25.81
N ASN A 15 5.60 5.65 -27.10
CA ASN A 15 4.49 6.33 -27.79
C ASN A 15 3.46 7.04 -26.90
N GLY A 16 3.79 8.25 -26.45
CA GLY A 16 2.85 9.06 -25.71
C GLY A 16 2.74 8.74 -24.22
N SER A 17 3.47 7.74 -23.73
CA SER A 17 3.50 7.48 -22.30
C SER A 17 4.92 7.21 -21.81
N VAL A 18 5.18 7.57 -20.59
CA VAL A 18 6.46 7.35 -19.93
C VAL A 18 6.20 6.59 -18.63
N ILE A 19 6.90 5.48 -18.47
CA ILE A 19 6.83 4.72 -17.23
C ILE A 19 8.16 4.87 -16.50
N GLN A 20 8.09 5.31 -15.27
CA GLN A 20 9.26 5.54 -14.46
C GLN A 20 9.23 4.65 -13.22
N ILE A 21 10.37 4.04 -12.93
CA ILE A 21 10.56 3.29 -11.69
C ILE A 21 11.32 4.19 -10.74
N LEU A 22 10.69 4.53 -9.64
CA LEU A 22 11.25 5.45 -8.67
C LEU A 22 11.75 4.68 -7.45
N LYS A 23 12.80 5.18 -6.85
CA LYS A 23 13.31 4.61 -5.61
C LYS A 23 12.35 4.91 -4.47
N ALA A 24 12.01 3.90 -3.69
CA ALA A 24 11.27 4.07 -2.45
C ALA A 24 12.19 3.74 -1.28
N ARG A 25 12.12 4.53 -0.21
CA ARG A 25 12.96 4.29 0.96
C ARG A 25 12.46 3.11 1.78
N HIS A 26 11.16 3.04 1.92
CA HIS A 26 10.52 2.03 2.76
C HIS A 26 9.18 1.63 2.17
N ILE A 27 8.66 0.54 2.66
CA ILE A 27 7.28 0.16 2.41
C ILE A 27 6.54 0.34 3.73
N TYR A 28 5.36 0.92 3.67
CA TYR A 28 4.50 1.15 4.83
C TYR A 28 3.26 0.31 4.68
N ALA A 29 2.92 -0.46 5.69
CA ALA A 29 1.75 -1.32 5.65
C ALA A 29 0.89 -1.12 6.88
N VAL A 30 -0.41 -1.29 6.70
CA VAL A 30 -1.35 -1.23 7.82
C VAL A 30 -1.46 -2.62 8.43
N PHE A 31 -1.29 -2.67 9.73
CA PHE A 31 -1.40 -3.89 10.52
C PHE A 31 -2.59 -3.75 11.48
N TYR A 32 -3.12 -4.86 11.88
CA TYR A 32 -4.17 -4.91 12.89
C TYR A 32 -3.71 -5.80 14.03
N GLN A 33 -3.64 -5.23 15.24
CA GLN A 33 -3.17 -5.95 16.42
C GLN A 33 -1.84 -6.65 16.17
N GLU A 34 -0.89 -5.90 15.63
CA GLU A 34 0.49 -6.35 15.36
C GLU A 34 0.60 -7.44 14.29
N ALA A 35 -0.47 -7.71 13.56
CA ALA A 35 -0.43 -8.72 12.50
C ALA A 35 -0.69 -8.09 11.13
N PRO A 36 -0.05 -8.58 10.08
CA PRO A 36 -0.35 -8.11 8.73
C PRO A 36 -1.78 -8.48 8.35
N ILE A 37 -2.38 -7.64 7.53
CA ILE A 37 -3.78 -7.82 7.14
C ILE A 37 -3.93 -7.79 5.63
N ASN A 38 -5.08 -8.27 5.20
CA ASN A 38 -5.58 -8.07 3.85
C ASN A 38 -6.93 -7.35 3.98
N LEU A 39 -7.28 -6.56 3.00
CA LEU A 39 -8.51 -5.78 3.06
C LEU A 39 -9.40 -6.16 1.89
N ARG A 40 -10.62 -6.51 2.21
CA ARG A 40 -11.59 -6.94 1.21
C ARG A 40 -12.94 -6.27 1.50
N SER A 41 -13.58 -5.79 0.45
CA SER A 41 -14.93 -5.28 0.57
C SER A 41 -15.88 -6.18 -0.23
N ILE A 42 -17.10 -6.28 0.25
CA ILE A 42 -18.16 -7.07 -0.38
C ILE A 42 -19.32 -6.14 -0.66
N ASN A 43 -19.72 -6.07 -1.92
CA ASN A 43 -20.88 -5.30 -2.31
C ASN A 43 -22.11 -6.21 -2.32
N LYS A 44 -22.98 -6.04 -1.33
CA LYS A 44 -24.18 -6.88 -1.21
C LYS A 44 -25.29 -6.46 -2.16
N LEU A 45 -25.27 -5.24 -2.66
CA LEU A 45 -26.32 -4.69 -3.49
C LEU A 45 -26.00 -4.74 -4.98
N GLY A 46 -24.74 -4.93 -5.32
CA GLY A 46 -24.30 -4.90 -6.69
C GLY A 46 -23.99 -6.28 -7.24
N LYS A 47 -23.68 -6.30 -8.51
CA LYS A 47 -23.36 -7.54 -9.22
C LYS A 47 -21.90 -7.96 -9.04
N SER A 48 -21.02 -7.01 -8.77
CA SER A 48 -19.61 -7.30 -8.58
C SER A 48 -19.37 -7.66 -7.13
N GLY A 49 -18.97 -8.87 -6.85
CA GLY A 49 -18.88 -9.35 -5.49
C GLY A 49 -17.76 -8.76 -4.67
N LEU A 50 -16.55 -9.25 -4.86
CA LEU A 50 -15.45 -8.99 -3.96
C LEU A 50 -14.44 -8.03 -4.58
N LYS A 51 -13.91 -7.12 -3.74
CA LYS A 51 -12.80 -6.28 -4.13
C LYS A 51 -11.75 -6.27 -3.04
N TYR A 52 -10.52 -6.57 -3.41
CA TYR A 52 -9.39 -6.46 -2.51
C TYR A 52 -8.76 -5.10 -2.67
N LYS A 53 -8.40 -4.49 -1.56
CA LYS A 53 -7.81 -3.16 -1.54
C LYS A 53 -6.39 -3.21 -1.02
N LYS A 54 -5.59 -2.29 -1.50
CA LYS A 54 -4.19 -2.20 -1.15
C LYS A 54 -4.03 -1.81 0.32
N VAL A 55 -3.13 -2.47 1.03
CA VAL A 55 -2.82 -2.19 2.43
C VAL A 55 -1.36 -1.84 2.65
N SER A 56 -0.55 -1.85 1.59
CA SER A 56 0.85 -1.45 1.68
C SER A 56 1.17 -0.39 0.64
N PHE A 57 2.05 0.52 0.99
CA PHE A 57 2.32 1.71 0.19
C PHE A 57 3.78 2.12 0.34
N SER A 58 4.33 2.75 -0.69
CA SER A 58 5.64 3.40 -0.58
C SER A 58 5.52 4.79 0.06
N ASN A 59 4.32 5.35 0.12
CA ASN A 59 4.06 6.66 0.71
C ASN A 59 3.43 6.49 2.11
N PRO A 60 4.08 6.99 3.16
CA PRO A 60 3.54 6.84 4.52
C PRO A 60 2.19 7.52 4.72
N GLY A 61 1.94 8.63 4.03
CA GLY A 61 0.68 9.34 4.14
C GLY A 61 -0.51 8.49 3.74
N HIS A 62 -0.37 7.70 2.69
CA HIS A 62 -1.44 6.81 2.25
C HIS A 62 -1.72 5.72 3.28
N ALA A 63 -0.67 5.18 3.90
CA ALA A 63 -0.84 4.17 4.95
C ALA A 63 -1.52 4.75 6.18
N TYR A 64 -1.10 5.93 6.62
CA TYR A 64 -1.72 6.60 7.77
C TYR A 64 -3.19 6.90 7.51
N ASN A 65 -3.52 7.39 6.32
CA ASN A 65 -4.90 7.70 5.99
C ASN A 65 -5.77 6.45 6.02
N LEU A 66 -5.25 5.34 5.52
CA LEU A 66 -5.99 4.09 5.56
C LEU A 66 -6.19 3.60 6.98
N ALA A 67 -5.13 3.60 7.79
CA ALA A 67 -5.22 3.17 9.18
C ALA A 67 -6.23 4.00 9.96
N GLU A 68 -6.19 5.32 9.78
CA GLU A 68 -7.13 6.23 10.45
C GLU A 68 -8.56 5.94 10.03
N ARG A 69 -8.77 5.72 8.75
CA ARG A 69 -10.10 5.45 8.22
C ARG A 69 -10.65 4.12 8.75
N LEU A 70 -9.80 3.10 8.82
CA LEU A 70 -10.22 1.81 9.37
C LEU A 70 -10.49 1.89 10.87
N ASN A 71 -9.68 2.64 11.61
CA ASN A 71 -9.93 2.85 13.02
C ASN A 71 -11.27 3.52 13.27
N LYS A 72 -11.63 4.51 12.47
CA LYS A 72 -12.93 5.15 12.57
C LYS A 72 -14.07 4.21 12.18
N LEU A 73 -13.88 3.46 11.12
CA LEU A 73 -14.90 2.56 10.62
C LEU A 73 -15.24 1.45 11.61
N PHE A 74 -14.23 0.90 12.27
CA PHE A 74 -14.40 -0.21 13.20
C PHE A 74 -14.43 0.22 14.67
N GLY A 75 -14.31 1.51 14.93
CA GLY A 75 -14.39 2.03 16.30
C GLY A 75 -13.27 1.53 17.20
N THR A 76 -12.03 1.52 16.69
CA THR A 76 -10.89 0.99 17.42
C THR A 76 -9.67 1.89 17.19
N THR A 77 -8.58 1.60 17.88
CA THR A 77 -7.27 2.21 17.65
C THR A 77 -6.22 1.16 17.25
N ASP A 78 -6.68 -0.03 16.92
CA ASP A 78 -5.80 -1.18 16.71
C ASP A 78 -5.15 -1.26 15.33
N PHE A 79 -5.57 -0.41 14.38
CA PHE A 79 -4.94 -0.33 13.08
C PHE A 79 -3.76 0.62 13.15
N GLU A 80 -2.57 0.11 12.86
CA GLU A 80 -1.34 0.88 12.95
C GLU A 80 -0.49 0.69 11.71
N VAL A 81 0.41 1.66 11.47
CA VAL A 81 1.28 1.62 10.31
C VAL A 81 2.65 1.10 10.72
N TYR A 82 3.11 0.08 10.03
CA TYR A 82 4.44 -0.47 10.19
C TYR A 82 5.30 -0.09 8.98
N ARG A 83 6.57 0.17 9.25
CA ARG A 83 7.54 0.55 8.23
C ARG A 83 8.53 -0.60 8.03
N PHE A 84 8.77 -0.92 6.77
CA PHE A 84 9.71 -1.97 6.40
C PHE A 84 10.83 -1.39 5.55
N ALA A 85 12.07 -1.55 5.99
CA ALA A 85 13.27 -1.11 5.26
C ALA A 85 13.95 -2.26 4.54
N GLU A 86 13.78 -3.46 5.04
CA GLU A 86 14.42 -4.65 4.48
C GLU A 86 13.36 -5.70 4.18
N GLY A 87 13.68 -6.54 3.23
CA GLY A 87 12.78 -7.60 2.84
C GLY A 87 13.53 -8.90 2.62
N GLU A 88 12.78 -9.96 2.52
CA GLU A 88 13.30 -11.27 2.20
C GLU A 88 12.96 -11.60 0.76
N LEU A 89 13.95 -12.03 0.01
CA LEU A 89 13.71 -12.44 -1.37
C LEU A 89 12.85 -13.68 -1.40
N VAL A 90 11.71 -13.58 -2.07
CA VAL A 90 10.80 -14.72 -2.23
C VAL A 90 11.20 -15.47 -3.49
N THR A 91 11.61 -16.71 -3.34
CA THR A 91 12.04 -17.55 -4.46
C THR A 91 11.06 -18.70 -4.72
N GLU A 92 10.06 -18.85 -3.87
CA GLU A 92 9.07 -19.90 -4.01
C GLU A 92 7.80 -19.36 -4.67
N THR A 93 7.15 -20.21 -5.44
CA THR A 93 5.85 -19.87 -6.01
C THR A 93 4.79 -20.10 -4.94
N ILE A 94 4.05 -19.04 -4.60
CA ILE A 94 3.09 -19.08 -3.49
C ILE A 94 1.66 -18.92 -4.03
N TYR A 95 1.26 -19.79 -4.87
CA TYR A 95 -0.11 -19.73 -5.41
C TYR A 95 -0.88 -20.98 -5.11
#